data_979c0d8d88819dcd3336b6698c7170f3
#
_entry.id   979c0d8d88819dcd3336b6698c7170f3
#
_cell.length_a   1.000
_cell.length_b   1.000
_cell.length_c   1.000
_cell.angle_alpha   90.00
_cell.angle_beta   90.00
_cell.angle_gamma   90.00
#
_symmetry.space_group_name_H-M   'P 1'
#
loop_
_entity.id
_entity.type
_entity.pdbx_description
1 polymer ?
#
loop_
_entity_poly.entity_id
_entity_poly.type
_entity_poly.pdbx_seq_one_letter_code
_entity_poly.pdbx_strand_id
1 'polypeptide(L)'
;MQYNHQVAATGKHFIAYSNNKGAREGMARVDPQMSPREVEMVHVYPFRRVIKEAGLLGVMSSYNDYDGFPIQSSSYWLTTRLRGEWGFRGYVVSDSDAVEYLYTKHGTAKDMKEA
;
A
#
# COMPACT_ATOMS: atom_id res chain seq x y z
N MET A 1 17.64 13.38 8.25
CA MET A 1 16.92 14.27 7.29
C MET A 1 15.47 14.55 7.72
N GLN A 2 14.63 13.53 7.90
CA GLN A 2 13.22 13.74 8.30
C GLN A 2 13.08 14.46 9.65
N TYR A 3 13.89 14.11 10.65
CA TYR A 3 13.86 14.74 11.97
C TYR A 3 14.14 16.26 11.98
N ASN A 4 14.84 16.75 10.96
CA ASN A 4 15.12 18.19 10.82
C ASN A 4 14.10 18.88 9.90
N HIS A 5 13.00 18.21 9.54
CA HIS A 5 11.94 18.70 8.64
C HIS A 5 12.44 19.18 7.26
N GLN A 6 13.59 18.69 6.81
CA GLN A 6 14.16 19.04 5.51
C GLN A 6 13.60 18.19 4.38
N VAL A 7 13.27 16.92 4.67
CA VAL A 7 12.78 15.95 3.70
C VAL A 7 11.77 15.02 4.38
N ALA A 8 10.65 14.77 3.70
CA ALA A 8 9.70 13.74 4.10
C ALA A 8 10.09 12.40 3.46
N ALA A 9 10.34 11.38 4.29
CA ALA A 9 10.56 10.03 3.79
C ALA A 9 9.23 9.35 3.45
N THR A 10 9.23 8.56 2.36
CA THR A 10 8.06 7.77 1.94
C THR A 10 8.41 6.29 1.96
N GLY A 11 7.71 5.54 2.81
CA GLY A 11 7.80 4.08 2.85
C GLY A 11 7.02 3.45 1.70
N LYS A 12 7.63 2.47 1.00
CA LYS A 12 7.00 1.83 -0.16
C LYS A 12 7.41 0.36 -0.30
N HIS A 13 6.62 -0.43 -0.96
CA HIS A 13 5.28 -0.16 -1.46
C HIS A 13 4.27 -0.82 -0.52
N PHE A 14 3.36 -0.06 0.02
CA PHE A 14 2.41 -0.51 1.00
C PHE A 14 1.19 -1.13 0.30
N ILE A 15 0.96 -2.43 0.35
CA ILE A 15 1.60 -3.46 1.18
C ILE A 15 1.67 -4.77 0.40
N ALA A 16 2.58 -5.67 0.79
CA ALA A 16 2.75 -6.99 0.17
C ALA A 16 3.21 -6.96 -1.30
N TYR A 17 3.75 -5.84 -1.78
CA TYR A 17 4.29 -5.70 -3.13
C TYR A 17 5.52 -6.57 -3.36
N SER A 18 6.43 -6.65 -2.39
CA SER A 18 7.65 -7.44 -2.46
C SER A 18 7.34 -8.92 -2.22
N ASN A 19 6.80 -9.57 -3.23
CA ASN A 19 6.42 -10.98 -3.21
C ASN A 19 7.01 -11.70 -4.44
N ASN A 20 6.96 -13.02 -4.44
CA ASN A 20 7.51 -13.85 -5.50
C ASN A 20 6.63 -13.99 -6.75
N LYS A 21 5.45 -13.41 -6.76
CA LYS A 21 4.51 -13.48 -7.89
C LYS A 21 4.51 -12.25 -8.79
N GLY A 22 5.28 -11.22 -8.41
CA GLY A 22 5.32 -9.95 -9.13
C GLY A 22 4.17 -9.02 -8.75
N ALA A 23 4.05 -7.91 -9.45
CA ALA A 23 2.92 -6.99 -9.33
C ALA A 23 2.79 -6.07 -10.55
N ARG A 24 3.76 -5.18 -10.81
CA ARG A 24 3.66 -4.18 -11.88
C ARG A 24 3.91 -4.77 -13.26
N GLU A 25 5.01 -5.49 -13.40
CA GLU A 25 5.46 -6.03 -14.68
C GLU A 25 4.56 -7.18 -15.11
N GLY A 26 3.75 -6.93 -16.12
CA GLY A 26 2.79 -7.87 -16.69
C GLY A 26 1.41 -7.85 -16.04
N MET A 27 1.28 -7.89 -14.73
CA MET A 27 -0.03 -7.89 -14.06
C MET A 27 -0.01 -7.13 -12.75
N ALA A 28 -0.69 -5.97 -12.70
CA ALA A 28 -0.96 -5.28 -11.45
C ALA A 28 -1.90 -6.08 -10.51
N ARG A 29 -2.77 -6.92 -11.09
CA ARG A 29 -3.71 -7.81 -10.38
C ARG A 29 -3.07 -9.05 -9.78
N VAL A 30 -1.88 -8.96 -9.28
CA VAL A 30 -1.27 -10.09 -8.60
C VAL A 30 -1.70 -10.11 -7.15
N ASP A 31 -2.43 -11.16 -6.76
CA ASP A 31 -2.62 -11.50 -5.37
C ASP A 31 -1.48 -12.41 -4.93
N PRO A 32 -0.66 -12.00 -3.95
CA PRO A 32 0.46 -12.82 -3.49
C PRO A 32 0.02 -14.11 -2.79
N GLN A 33 -1.25 -14.25 -2.42
CA GLN A 33 -1.82 -15.42 -1.74
C GLN A 33 -1.04 -15.77 -0.46
N MET A 34 -0.68 -14.77 0.29
CA MET A 34 -0.01 -14.93 1.59
C MET A 34 -1.03 -15.16 2.69
N SER A 35 -0.67 -15.99 3.67
CA SER A 35 -1.48 -16.10 4.88
C SER A 35 -1.49 -14.77 5.66
N PRO A 36 -2.55 -14.48 6.44
CA PRO A 36 -2.56 -13.31 7.31
C PRO A 36 -1.35 -13.24 8.25
N ARG A 37 -0.88 -14.39 8.74
CA ARG A 37 0.33 -14.47 9.57
C ARG A 37 1.57 -14.00 8.82
N GLU A 38 1.75 -14.45 7.59
CA GLU A 38 2.92 -14.07 6.77
C GLU A 38 2.91 -12.57 6.47
N VAL A 39 1.77 -12.04 6.07
CA VAL A 39 1.62 -10.59 5.84
C VAL A 39 1.96 -9.79 7.09
N GLU A 40 1.46 -10.18 8.26
CA GLU A 40 1.74 -9.48 9.52
C GLU A 40 3.22 -9.53 9.91
N MET A 41 3.86 -10.68 9.77
CA MET A 41 5.23 -10.88 10.23
C MET A 41 6.27 -10.29 9.27
N VAL A 42 6.04 -10.35 7.97
CA VAL A 42 7.01 -9.99 6.94
C VAL A 42 6.75 -8.60 6.36
N HIS A 43 5.52 -8.33 5.96
CA HIS A 43 5.19 -7.11 5.19
C HIS A 43 4.65 -5.98 6.07
N VAL A 44 3.82 -6.28 7.05
CA VAL A 44 3.25 -5.28 7.97
C VAL A 44 4.29 -4.79 8.98
N TYR A 45 5.06 -5.70 9.54
CA TYR A 45 5.99 -5.41 10.61
C TYR A 45 6.91 -4.21 10.34
N PRO A 46 7.64 -4.13 9.20
CA PRO A 46 8.53 -2.99 8.94
C PRO A 46 7.76 -1.67 8.81
N PHE A 47 6.62 -1.65 8.13
CA PHE A 47 5.82 -0.42 8.00
C PHE A 47 5.32 0.07 9.35
N ARG A 48 4.76 -0.83 10.16
CA ARG A 48 4.29 -0.48 11.49
C ARG A 48 5.40 0.09 12.37
N ARG A 49 6.61 -0.49 12.30
CA ARG A 49 7.76 -0.02 13.07
C ARG A 49 8.20 1.38 12.63
N VAL A 50 8.39 1.62 11.35
CA VAL A 50 8.84 2.95 10.88
C VAL A 50 7.79 4.03 11.10
N ILE A 51 6.51 3.70 11.03
CA ILE A 51 5.42 4.64 11.34
C ILE A 51 5.43 5.00 12.82
N LYS A 52 5.44 4.00 13.71
CA LYS A 52 5.31 4.21 15.16
C LYS A 52 6.59 4.71 15.83
N GLU A 53 7.75 4.29 15.36
CA GLU A 53 9.02 4.56 16.02
C GLU A 53 9.83 5.66 15.35
N ALA A 54 9.75 5.78 14.03
CA ALA A 54 10.48 6.80 13.27
C ALA A 54 9.61 7.96 12.77
N GLY A 55 8.31 7.92 13.01
CA GLY A 55 7.40 8.99 12.61
C GLY A 55 7.33 9.20 11.10
N LEU A 56 7.30 8.12 10.30
CA LEU A 56 7.25 8.18 8.85
C LEU A 56 6.15 9.13 8.37
N LEU A 57 6.47 10.02 7.42
CA LEU A 57 5.55 11.06 6.94
C LEU A 57 4.83 10.71 5.65
N GLY A 58 5.32 9.77 4.86
CA GLY A 58 4.72 9.35 3.60
C GLY A 58 4.60 7.84 3.47
N VAL A 59 3.55 7.38 2.81
CA VAL A 59 3.36 5.98 2.42
C VAL A 59 2.91 5.94 0.97
N MET A 60 3.52 5.08 0.15
CA MET A 60 3.10 4.82 -1.22
C MET A 60 2.35 3.48 -1.27
N SER A 61 1.10 3.53 -1.73
CA SER A 61 0.28 2.33 -1.90
C SER A 61 0.75 1.49 -3.08
N SER A 62 0.58 0.17 -2.99
CA SER A 62 1.09 -0.79 -3.96
C SER A 62 0.07 -1.16 -5.03
N TYR A 63 0.55 -1.78 -6.12
CA TYR A 63 -0.29 -2.22 -7.25
C TYR A 63 -1.12 -3.46 -6.97
N ASN A 64 -0.62 -4.36 -6.13
CA ASN A 64 -1.14 -5.71 -6.00
C ASN A 64 -2.49 -5.78 -5.28
N ASP A 65 -3.17 -6.88 -5.52
CA ASP A 65 -4.31 -7.31 -4.71
C ASP A 65 -3.80 -7.95 -3.41
N TYR A 66 -4.67 -8.02 -2.42
CA TYR A 66 -4.54 -8.88 -1.27
C TYR A 66 -5.91 -9.43 -0.91
N ASP A 67 -6.02 -10.75 -0.83
CA ASP A 67 -7.27 -11.46 -0.58
C ASP A 67 -8.40 -11.02 -1.54
N GLY A 68 -8.05 -10.89 -2.81
CA GLY A 68 -8.97 -10.54 -3.89
C GLY A 68 -9.31 -9.05 -4.03
N PHE A 69 -8.73 -8.16 -3.21
CA PHE A 69 -9.00 -6.72 -3.26
C PHE A 69 -7.73 -5.92 -3.56
N PRO A 70 -7.77 -4.94 -4.48
CA PRO A 70 -6.65 -4.04 -4.71
C PRO A 70 -6.28 -3.27 -3.45
N ILE A 71 -5.01 -3.25 -3.09
CA ILE A 71 -4.52 -2.43 -1.97
C ILE A 71 -4.89 -0.96 -2.18
N GLN A 72 -4.80 -0.48 -3.41
CA GLN A 72 -5.07 0.91 -3.77
C GLN A 72 -6.48 1.39 -3.38
N SER A 73 -7.47 0.51 -3.40
CA SER A 73 -8.87 0.82 -3.01
C SER A 73 -9.28 0.24 -1.66
N SER A 74 -8.35 -0.34 -0.92
CA SER A 74 -8.67 -1.03 0.33
C SER A 74 -8.82 -0.06 1.51
N SER A 75 -10.05 0.19 1.93
CA SER A 75 -10.32 0.93 3.17
C SER A 75 -9.78 0.21 4.41
N TYR A 76 -9.72 -1.10 4.40
CA TYR A 76 -9.12 -1.88 5.47
C TYR A 76 -7.65 -1.52 5.68
N TRP A 77 -6.84 -1.61 4.62
CA TRP A 77 -5.41 -1.32 4.72
C TRP A 77 -5.11 0.17 4.88
N LEU A 78 -5.72 1.02 4.06
CA LEU A 78 -5.36 2.45 3.98
C LEU A 78 -6.02 3.31 5.06
N THR A 79 -7.17 2.89 5.58
CA THR A 79 -7.91 3.64 6.61
C THR A 79 -7.87 2.93 7.95
N THR A 80 -8.44 1.73 8.04
CA THR A 80 -8.58 1.04 9.34
C THR A 80 -7.22 0.73 9.95
N ARG A 81 -6.35 0.04 9.22
CA ARG A 81 -5.04 -0.35 9.73
C ARG A 81 -4.07 0.83 9.81
N LEU A 82 -3.83 1.49 8.68
CA LEU A 82 -2.81 2.53 8.57
C LEU A 82 -3.13 3.75 9.47
N ARG A 83 -4.32 4.31 9.32
CA ARG A 83 -4.70 5.54 10.04
C ARG A 83 -5.31 5.27 11.41
N GLY A 84 -6.19 4.27 11.50
CA GLY A 84 -6.87 3.92 12.76
C GLY A 84 -5.95 3.24 13.76
N GLU A 85 -5.44 2.06 13.43
CA GLU A 85 -4.69 1.26 14.40
C GLU A 85 -3.25 1.76 14.61
N TRP A 86 -2.59 2.22 13.56
CA TRP A 86 -1.19 2.66 13.67
C TRP A 86 -1.04 4.16 13.90
N GLY A 87 -2.13 4.92 13.76
CA GLY A 87 -2.14 6.35 14.02
C GLY A 87 -1.38 7.18 12.99
N PHE A 88 -1.22 6.66 11.75
CA PHE A 88 -0.52 7.38 10.68
C PHE A 88 -1.25 8.67 10.31
N ARG A 89 -0.55 9.81 10.36
CA ARG A 89 -1.09 11.15 10.08
C ARG A 89 -0.51 11.79 8.82
N GLY A 90 0.43 11.11 8.16
CA GLY A 90 1.07 11.61 6.98
C GLY A 90 0.23 11.46 5.70
N TYR A 91 0.86 11.66 4.56
CA TYR A 91 0.23 11.50 3.26
C TYR A 91 0.32 10.06 2.74
N VAL A 92 -0.68 9.69 1.98
CA VAL A 92 -0.66 8.48 1.14
C VAL A 92 -0.61 8.93 -0.30
N VAL A 93 0.34 8.42 -1.05
CA VAL A 93 0.47 8.63 -2.49
C VAL A 93 0.30 7.30 -3.22
N SER A 94 -0.34 7.30 -4.37
CA SER A 94 -0.42 6.12 -5.23
C SER A 94 0.91 5.86 -5.93
N ASP A 95 1.21 4.61 -6.23
CA ASP A 95 2.25 4.31 -7.22
C ASP A 95 1.79 4.78 -8.61
N SER A 96 2.73 4.91 -9.56
CA SER A 96 2.45 5.42 -10.90
C SER A 96 1.33 4.65 -11.59
N ASP A 97 0.32 5.36 -12.08
CA ASP A 97 -0.85 4.82 -12.76
C ASP A 97 -1.72 3.86 -11.92
N ALA A 98 -1.43 3.66 -10.63
CA ALA A 98 -2.12 2.68 -9.81
C ALA A 98 -3.62 2.96 -9.65
N VAL A 99 -4.02 4.22 -9.63
CA VAL A 99 -5.44 4.61 -9.61
C VAL A 99 -6.11 4.25 -10.94
N GLU A 100 -5.46 4.54 -12.07
CA GLU A 100 -5.95 4.14 -13.40
C GLU A 100 -6.13 2.63 -13.50
N TYR A 101 -5.24 1.85 -12.88
CA TYR A 101 -5.33 0.39 -12.91
C TYR A 101 -6.57 -0.17 -12.21
N LEU A 102 -7.21 0.57 -11.33
CA LEU A 102 -8.47 0.13 -10.73
C LEU A 102 -9.56 -0.12 -11.78
N TYR A 103 -9.58 0.65 -12.88
CA TYR A 103 -10.52 0.39 -13.97
C TYR A 103 -9.88 -0.34 -15.16
N THR A 104 -8.63 -0.08 -15.52
CA THR A 104 -8.01 -0.69 -16.72
C THR A 104 -7.51 -2.11 -16.49
N LYS A 105 -7.14 -2.47 -15.27
CA LYS A 105 -6.54 -3.78 -14.95
C LYS A 105 -7.30 -4.56 -13.88
N HIS A 106 -7.65 -3.94 -12.76
CA HIS A 106 -8.37 -4.62 -11.67
C HIS A 106 -9.86 -4.81 -11.99
N GLY A 107 -10.47 -3.90 -12.78
CA GLY A 107 -11.89 -3.97 -13.09
C GLY A 107 -12.81 -3.69 -11.90
N THR A 108 -12.31 -2.99 -10.89
CA THR A 108 -13.06 -2.62 -9.67
C THR A 108 -13.73 -1.26 -9.77
N ALA A 109 -13.36 -0.46 -10.76
CA ALA A 109 -13.99 0.80 -11.11
C ALA A 109 -14.36 0.77 -12.61
N LYS A 110 -15.40 1.48 -13.01
CA LYS A 110 -15.86 1.54 -14.41
C LYS A 110 -15.12 2.59 -15.24
N ASP A 111 -14.59 3.60 -14.59
CA ASP A 111 -13.87 4.70 -15.21
C ASP A 111 -12.94 5.39 -14.21
N MET A 112 -12.16 6.37 -14.68
CA MET A 112 -11.19 7.12 -13.87
C MET A 112 -11.84 7.99 -12.79
N LYS A 113 -13.11 8.39 -12.99
CA LYS A 113 -13.83 9.20 -12.00
C LYS A 113 -14.27 8.36 -10.80
N GLU A 114 -14.61 7.10 -11.05
CA GLU A 114 -14.98 6.16 -9.99
C GLU A 114 -13.74 5.62 -9.26
N ALA A 115 -12.60 5.44 -9.97
CA ALA A 115 -11.35 5.02 -9.39
C ALA A 115 -10.80 6.04 -8.38
#